data_4d65b13b426c0482eaf1d7f501bccf6a
#
_entry.id   4d65b13b426c0482eaf1d7f501bccf6a
#
_cell.length_a   1.000
_cell.length_b   1.000
_cell.length_c   1.000
_cell.angle_alpha   90.00
_cell.angle_beta   90.00
_cell.angle_gamma   90.00
#
_symmetry.space_group_name_H-M   'P 1'
#
loop_
_entity.id
_entity.type
_entity.pdbx_description
1 polymer ?
#
loop_
_entity_poly.entity_id
_entity_poly.type
_entity_poly.pdbx_seq_one_letter_code
_entity_poly.pdbx_strand_id
1 'polypeptide(L)'
;SIYQDLLNRMSPKITHVVNEGDLIITKPNVAHAMVFTKDTTFLNLVRGERDHENYGITHTIKHDLVDEKEKKLLLECYKFECRSCGNDKLKRVVSLGYQPLANNLLSKLNEKCELYPLEVNYCDKCHNCQLSVSVDPKKMFDNYLYTSSTSQVFRNHFINAAKKYSKELKLNKKKSLIIDVGSNDGVALKPFIELGFKK
;
A
#
# COMPACT_ATOMS: atom_id res chain seq x y z
N SER A 1 1.60 -2.76 -15.25
CA SER A 1 0.59 -3.62 -15.86
C SER A 1 -0.28 -4.27 -14.81
N ILE A 2 -1.56 -4.40 -15.08
CA ILE A 2 -2.57 -4.97 -14.19
C ILE A 2 -3.14 -6.22 -14.88
N TYR A 3 -3.26 -7.30 -14.13
CA TYR A 3 -3.69 -8.61 -14.63
C TYR A 3 -4.85 -9.16 -13.83
N GLN A 4 -5.74 -9.89 -14.49
CA GLN A 4 -6.79 -10.68 -13.86
C GLN A 4 -7.02 -11.98 -14.65
N ASP A 5 -7.12 -13.11 -13.94
CA ASP A 5 -7.47 -14.39 -14.54
C ASP A 5 -8.96 -14.38 -14.95
N LEU A 6 -9.22 -14.56 -16.25
CA LEU A 6 -10.58 -14.57 -16.80
C LEU A 6 -11.34 -15.87 -16.51
N LEU A 7 -10.63 -16.96 -16.25
CA LEU A 7 -11.25 -18.25 -15.88
C LEU A 7 -11.75 -18.22 -14.44
N ASN A 8 -11.13 -17.40 -13.61
CA ASN A 8 -11.59 -17.15 -12.24
C ASN A 8 -11.88 -15.65 -12.02
N ARG A 9 -13.10 -15.24 -12.34
CA ARG A 9 -13.56 -13.84 -12.21
C ARG A 9 -13.49 -13.29 -10.77
N MET A 10 -13.36 -14.17 -9.78
CA MET A 10 -13.16 -13.81 -8.37
C MET A 10 -11.67 -13.67 -8.02
N SER A 11 -10.76 -13.94 -8.96
CA SER A 11 -9.32 -13.77 -8.71
C SER A 11 -8.99 -12.30 -8.46
N PRO A 12 -8.10 -12.01 -7.51
CA PRO A 12 -7.66 -10.64 -7.25
C PRO A 12 -6.91 -10.09 -8.47
N LYS A 13 -7.05 -8.81 -8.71
CA LYS A 13 -6.18 -8.10 -9.66
C LYS A 13 -4.76 -8.08 -9.12
N ILE A 14 -3.79 -8.34 -9.98
CA ILE A 14 -2.35 -8.29 -9.64
C ILE A 14 -1.70 -7.17 -10.43
N THR A 15 -1.00 -6.28 -9.74
CA THR A 15 -0.27 -5.18 -10.36
C THR A 15 1.22 -5.51 -10.47
N HIS A 16 1.81 -5.26 -11.64
CA HIS A 16 3.26 -5.33 -11.86
C HIS A 16 3.77 -3.97 -12.33
N VAL A 17 4.72 -3.41 -11.63
CA VAL A 17 5.51 -2.28 -12.14
C VAL A 17 6.52 -2.85 -13.13
N VAL A 18 6.65 -2.16 -14.27
CA VAL A 18 7.49 -2.57 -15.39
C VAL A 18 8.41 -1.42 -15.69
N ASN A 19 9.71 -1.69 -15.69
CA ASN A 19 10.75 -0.71 -15.94
C ASN A 19 11.39 -0.94 -17.30
N GLU A 20 12.26 -0.04 -17.72
CA GLU A 20 13.07 -0.20 -18.92
C GLU A 20 13.88 -1.51 -18.88
N GLY A 21 13.82 -2.28 -19.96
CA GLY A 21 14.48 -3.57 -20.09
C GLY A 21 13.68 -4.76 -19.54
N ASP A 22 12.54 -4.55 -18.90
CA ASP A 22 11.71 -5.64 -18.43
C ASP A 22 10.95 -6.33 -19.57
N LEU A 23 10.84 -7.65 -19.50
CA LEU A 23 10.01 -8.48 -20.37
C LEU A 23 8.82 -9.01 -19.60
N ILE A 24 7.62 -8.83 -20.15
CA ILE A 24 6.40 -9.41 -19.60
C ILE A 24 5.83 -10.45 -20.57
N ILE A 25 5.45 -11.59 -20.03
CA ILE A 25 4.75 -12.62 -20.78
C ILE A 25 3.35 -12.76 -20.20
N THR A 26 2.34 -12.38 -20.99
CA THR A 26 0.92 -12.61 -20.64
C THR A 26 0.50 -14.01 -21.09
N LYS A 27 0.02 -14.80 -20.14
CA LYS A 27 -0.50 -16.15 -20.43
C LYS A 27 -1.88 -16.08 -21.10
N PRO A 28 -2.29 -17.12 -21.83
CA PRO A 28 -3.67 -17.22 -22.32
C PRO A 28 -4.69 -17.09 -21.17
N ASN A 29 -5.86 -16.54 -21.47
CA ASN A 29 -6.96 -16.31 -20.51
C ASN A 29 -6.64 -15.37 -19.35
N VAL A 30 -5.59 -14.56 -19.46
CA VAL A 30 -5.30 -13.50 -18.51
C VAL A 30 -5.58 -12.14 -19.15
N ALA A 31 -6.57 -11.43 -18.62
CA ALA A 31 -6.80 -10.04 -19.02
C ALA A 31 -5.68 -9.17 -18.47
N HIS A 32 -5.20 -8.23 -19.25
CA HIS A 32 -4.20 -7.27 -18.79
C HIS A 32 -4.51 -5.85 -19.30
N ALA A 33 -4.18 -4.87 -18.48
CA ALA A 33 -4.21 -3.46 -18.83
C ALA A 33 -2.87 -2.83 -18.49
N MET A 34 -2.46 -1.84 -19.27
CA MET A 34 -1.24 -1.06 -19.02
C MET A 34 -1.62 0.36 -18.64
N VAL A 35 -1.03 0.85 -17.56
CA VAL A 35 -1.10 2.25 -17.14
C VAL A 35 0.30 2.82 -17.27
N PHE A 36 0.48 3.78 -18.18
CA PHE A 36 1.76 4.43 -18.43
C PHE A 36 1.91 5.62 -17.49
N THR A 37 3.04 5.70 -16.82
CA THR A 37 3.37 6.79 -15.87
C THR A 37 4.34 7.81 -16.47
N LYS A 38 4.96 7.45 -17.60
CA LYS A 38 5.89 8.28 -18.40
C LYS A 38 5.66 7.95 -19.87
N ASP A 39 6.13 8.80 -20.76
CA ASP A 39 6.19 8.47 -22.18
C ASP A 39 6.99 7.20 -22.36
N THR A 40 6.39 6.22 -23.01
CA THR A 40 6.92 4.86 -23.05
C THR A 40 6.84 4.30 -24.48
N THR A 41 7.96 3.79 -24.97
CA THR A 41 8.02 2.96 -26.18
C THR A 41 8.16 1.50 -25.75
N PHE A 42 7.34 0.61 -26.28
CA PHE A 42 7.41 -0.81 -26.01
C PHE A 42 7.22 -1.64 -27.26
N LEU A 43 7.82 -2.84 -27.28
CA LEU A 43 7.66 -3.83 -28.32
C LEU A 43 6.66 -4.89 -27.85
N ASN A 44 5.58 -5.09 -28.61
CA ASN A 44 4.60 -6.12 -28.36
C ASN A 44 4.78 -7.28 -29.34
N LEU A 45 5.23 -8.41 -28.84
CA LEU A 45 5.36 -9.64 -29.61
C LEU A 45 4.14 -10.54 -29.38
N VAL A 46 3.38 -10.80 -30.43
CA VAL A 46 2.19 -11.66 -30.35
C VAL A 46 2.36 -12.87 -31.26
N ARG A 47 1.82 -14.00 -30.83
CA ARG A 47 1.78 -15.21 -31.66
C ARG A 47 0.51 -15.20 -32.51
N GLY A 48 0.66 -15.25 -33.84
CA GLY A 48 -0.45 -15.32 -34.79
C GLY A 48 -0.85 -13.93 -35.34
N GLU A 49 -1.72 -13.92 -36.33
CA GLU A 49 -2.28 -12.70 -36.92
C GLU A 49 -3.21 -12.01 -35.93
N ARG A 50 -3.07 -10.69 -35.83
CA ARG A 50 -4.07 -9.83 -35.21
C ARG A 50 -5.02 -9.32 -36.28
N ASP A 51 -6.13 -9.95 -36.41
CA ASP A 51 -7.25 -9.42 -37.17
C ASP A 51 -8.08 -8.53 -36.26
N HIS A 52 -7.95 -7.22 -36.43
CA HIS A 52 -8.70 -6.24 -35.65
C HIS A 52 -10.17 -6.13 -36.06
N GLU A 53 -10.53 -6.62 -37.27
CA GLU A 53 -11.89 -6.55 -37.78
C GLU A 53 -12.71 -7.79 -37.41
N ASN A 54 -12.09 -8.96 -37.37
CA ASN A 54 -12.78 -10.24 -37.10
C ASN A 54 -12.45 -10.87 -35.76
N TYR A 55 -11.78 -10.18 -34.85
CA TYR A 55 -11.47 -10.67 -33.50
C TYR A 55 -11.16 -12.19 -33.47
N GLY A 56 -10.30 -12.65 -34.38
CA GLY A 56 -9.95 -14.05 -34.51
C GLY A 56 -9.41 -14.70 -33.24
N ILE A 57 -8.46 -15.58 -33.37
CA ILE A 57 -7.90 -16.39 -32.27
C ILE A 57 -7.28 -15.58 -31.11
N THR A 58 -6.93 -14.30 -31.34
CA THR A 58 -6.46 -13.37 -30.31
C THR A 58 -7.57 -12.39 -29.94
N HIS A 59 -8.45 -12.80 -29.07
CA HIS A 59 -9.61 -11.97 -28.68
C HIS A 59 -9.21 -10.78 -27.85
N THR A 60 -9.53 -9.58 -28.35
CA THR A 60 -9.67 -8.40 -27.48
C THR A 60 -11.09 -8.40 -26.94
N ILE A 61 -11.28 -8.86 -25.73
CA ILE A 61 -12.57 -8.80 -25.04
C ILE A 61 -12.72 -7.39 -24.47
N LYS A 62 -13.87 -6.75 -24.69
CA LYS A 62 -14.22 -5.55 -23.94
C LYS A 62 -14.42 -5.91 -22.48
N HIS A 63 -13.39 -5.73 -21.69
CA HIS A 63 -13.38 -6.01 -20.26
C HIS A 63 -12.72 -4.83 -19.57
N ASP A 64 -13.49 -4.06 -18.81
CA ASP A 64 -13.00 -2.92 -18.06
C ASP A 64 -12.22 -3.41 -16.83
N LEU A 65 -10.96 -3.79 -17.06
CA LEU A 65 -10.06 -4.24 -16.01
C LEU A 65 -9.67 -3.09 -15.08
N VAL A 66 -9.55 -1.89 -15.61
CA VAL A 66 -9.23 -0.64 -14.88
C VAL A 66 -10.09 0.47 -15.46
N ASP A 67 -10.98 1.04 -14.67
CA ASP A 67 -11.71 2.24 -15.05
C ASP A 67 -10.85 3.52 -14.86
N GLU A 68 -11.29 4.66 -15.40
CA GLU A 68 -10.52 5.91 -15.31
C GLU A 68 -10.39 6.42 -13.87
N LYS A 69 -11.38 6.14 -13.00
CA LYS A 69 -11.31 6.51 -11.58
C LYS A 69 -10.25 5.68 -10.86
N GLU A 70 -10.21 4.38 -11.11
CA GLU A 70 -9.20 3.47 -10.56
C GLU A 70 -7.81 3.79 -11.06
N LYS A 71 -7.67 4.11 -12.37
CA LYS A 71 -6.41 4.55 -12.97
C LYS A 71 -5.88 5.82 -12.31
N LYS A 72 -6.73 6.83 -12.15
CA LYS A 72 -6.38 8.07 -11.47
C LYS A 72 -5.93 7.81 -10.03
N LEU A 73 -6.69 7.02 -9.28
CA LEU A 73 -6.36 6.65 -7.92
C LEU A 73 -4.99 5.96 -7.82
N LEU A 74 -4.69 5.02 -8.72
CA LEU A 74 -3.40 4.34 -8.75
C LEU A 74 -2.25 5.31 -9.05
N LEU A 75 -2.40 6.21 -10.02
CA LEU A 75 -1.38 7.19 -10.36
C LEU A 75 -1.08 8.16 -9.21
N GLU A 76 -2.09 8.55 -8.45
CA GLU A 76 -1.94 9.46 -7.31
C GLU A 76 -1.27 8.78 -6.09
N CYS A 77 -1.62 7.54 -5.80
CA CYS A 77 -1.16 6.88 -4.57
C CYS A 77 0.06 5.97 -4.75
N TYR A 78 0.34 5.45 -5.95
CA TYR A 78 1.43 4.51 -6.18
C TYR A 78 2.81 5.19 -6.08
N LYS A 79 3.77 4.52 -5.43
CA LYS A 79 5.15 5.01 -5.24
C LYS A 79 6.11 4.18 -6.06
N PHE A 80 6.59 4.77 -7.15
CA PHE A 80 7.50 4.14 -8.10
C PHE A 80 8.97 4.23 -7.68
N GLU A 81 9.27 5.10 -6.72
CA GLU A 81 10.62 5.33 -6.22
C GLU A 81 10.73 5.03 -4.73
N CYS A 82 11.93 4.71 -4.31
CA CYS A 82 12.25 4.52 -2.89
C CYS A 82 12.11 5.85 -2.13
N ARG A 83 11.27 5.86 -1.10
CA ARG A 83 11.04 7.05 -0.28
C ARG A 83 12.28 7.52 0.49
N SER A 84 13.24 6.61 0.73
CA SER A 84 14.48 6.94 1.47
C SER A 84 15.59 7.48 0.58
N CYS A 85 15.81 6.92 -0.62
CA CYS A 85 16.97 7.24 -1.43
C CYS A 85 16.68 7.61 -2.89
N GLY A 86 15.40 7.66 -3.29
CA GLY A 86 14.99 8.02 -4.65
C GLY A 86 15.29 6.96 -5.74
N ASN A 87 15.75 5.75 -5.36
CA ASN A 87 16.00 4.70 -6.34
C ASN A 87 14.70 4.24 -6.99
N ASP A 88 14.64 4.21 -8.31
CA ASP A 88 13.48 3.80 -9.11
C ASP A 88 13.39 2.28 -9.32
N LYS A 89 14.46 1.53 -9.02
CA LYS A 89 14.49 0.07 -9.12
C LYS A 89 14.09 -0.56 -7.80
N LEU A 90 12.79 -0.83 -7.67
CA LEU A 90 12.22 -1.48 -6.51
C LEU A 90 11.81 -2.92 -6.85
N LYS A 91 12.08 -3.86 -5.94
CA LYS A 91 11.66 -5.27 -6.06
C LYS A 91 10.46 -5.53 -5.16
N ARG A 92 9.35 -5.97 -5.74
CA ARG A 92 8.19 -6.41 -4.97
C ARG A 92 8.52 -7.73 -4.26
N VAL A 93 8.41 -7.75 -2.94
CA VAL A 93 8.70 -8.94 -2.11
C VAL A 93 7.43 -9.59 -1.56
N VAL A 94 6.35 -8.84 -1.39
CA VAL A 94 5.05 -9.34 -0.93
C VAL A 94 3.93 -8.66 -1.71
N SER A 95 2.90 -9.41 -2.09
CA SER A 95 1.63 -8.86 -2.60
C SER A 95 0.48 -9.67 -2.01
N LEU A 96 -0.46 -8.97 -1.38
CA LEU A 96 -1.72 -9.51 -0.90
C LEU A 96 -2.90 -9.10 -1.80
N GLY A 97 -2.61 -8.61 -3.00
CA GLY A 97 -3.61 -8.12 -3.94
C GLY A 97 -4.23 -6.79 -3.51
N TYR A 98 -5.45 -6.53 -3.98
CA TYR A 98 -6.19 -5.31 -3.64
C TYR A 98 -6.99 -5.53 -2.35
N GLN A 99 -6.82 -4.65 -1.40
CA GLN A 99 -7.44 -4.70 -0.08
C GLN A 99 -8.15 -3.39 0.26
N PRO A 100 -9.24 -3.42 1.03
CA PRO A 100 -9.82 -2.23 1.60
C PRO A 100 -8.90 -1.63 2.65
N LEU A 101 -9.08 -0.35 2.97
CA LEU A 101 -8.37 0.28 4.08
C LEU A 101 -8.77 -0.37 5.41
N ALA A 102 -7.79 -0.59 6.28
CA ALA A 102 -8.03 -1.12 7.62
C ALA A 102 -8.96 -0.17 8.40
N ASN A 103 -9.88 -0.75 9.17
CA ASN A 103 -10.90 -0.03 9.96
C ASN A 103 -11.92 0.79 9.16
N ASN A 104 -11.94 0.66 7.83
CA ASN A 104 -12.99 1.24 6.99
C ASN A 104 -14.21 0.33 6.97
N LEU A 105 -14.98 0.36 8.07
CA LEU A 105 -16.16 -0.48 8.24
C LEU A 105 -17.31 0.04 7.38
N LEU A 106 -17.94 -0.86 6.64
CA LEU A 106 -19.09 -0.52 5.79
C LEU A 106 -20.35 -0.41 6.64
N SER A 107 -21.16 0.62 6.34
CA SER A 107 -22.45 0.83 7.03
C SER A 107 -23.56 -0.07 6.48
N LYS A 108 -23.44 -0.53 5.24
CA LYS A 108 -24.42 -1.36 4.53
C LYS A 108 -23.74 -2.51 3.81
N LEU A 109 -24.44 -3.65 3.76
CA LEU A 109 -23.92 -4.90 3.15
C LEU A 109 -23.47 -4.74 1.68
N ASN A 110 -24.15 -3.89 0.91
CA ASN A 110 -23.87 -3.68 -0.53
C ASN A 110 -23.09 -2.38 -0.81
N GLU A 111 -22.52 -1.77 0.21
CA GLU A 111 -21.70 -0.56 0.04
C GLU A 111 -20.38 -0.92 -0.65
N LYS A 112 -19.99 -0.13 -1.65
CA LYS A 112 -18.71 -0.29 -2.34
C LYS A 112 -17.63 0.48 -1.59
N CYS A 113 -16.50 -0.18 -1.30
CA CYS A 113 -15.31 0.48 -0.77
C CYS A 113 -14.22 0.61 -1.83
N GLU A 114 -13.36 1.59 -1.67
CA GLU A 114 -12.15 1.70 -2.48
C GLU A 114 -11.16 0.62 -2.07
N LEU A 115 -10.53 0.00 -3.06
CA LEU A 115 -9.51 -1.03 -2.86
C LEU A 115 -8.16 -0.49 -3.31
N TYR A 116 -7.11 -0.81 -2.56
CA TYR A 116 -5.75 -0.40 -2.82
C TYR A 116 -4.82 -1.61 -2.87
N PRO A 117 -3.75 -1.58 -3.72
CA PRO A 117 -2.74 -2.64 -3.69
C PRO A 117 -2.09 -2.71 -2.31
N LEU A 118 -2.11 -3.89 -1.69
CA LEU A 118 -1.38 -4.15 -0.45
C LEU A 118 -0.11 -4.94 -0.78
N GLU A 119 0.94 -4.22 -1.07
CA GLU A 119 2.21 -4.77 -1.54
C GLU A 119 3.38 -4.12 -0.81
N VAL A 120 4.46 -4.88 -0.64
CA VAL A 120 5.72 -4.39 -0.09
C VAL A 120 6.79 -4.46 -1.16
N ASN A 121 7.45 -3.34 -1.37
CA ASN A 121 8.60 -3.19 -2.25
C ASN A 121 9.88 -3.03 -1.42
N TYR A 122 10.95 -3.68 -1.88
CA TYR A 122 12.31 -3.61 -1.32
C TYR A 122 13.23 -2.83 -2.25
N CYS A 123 14.07 -1.98 -1.67
CA CYS A 123 15.09 -1.22 -2.38
C CYS A 123 16.47 -1.84 -2.15
N ASP A 124 17.09 -2.39 -3.20
CA ASP A 124 18.43 -2.98 -3.11
C ASP A 124 19.53 -1.94 -2.77
N LYS A 125 19.29 -0.65 -3.07
CA LYS A 125 20.29 0.39 -2.86
C LYS A 125 20.45 0.80 -1.40
N CYS A 126 19.34 0.91 -0.66
CA CYS A 126 19.37 1.38 0.74
C CYS A 126 18.70 0.42 1.73
N HIS A 127 18.26 -0.75 1.26
CA HIS A 127 17.61 -1.80 2.04
C HIS A 127 16.28 -1.39 2.70
N ASN A 128 15.66 -0.31 2.22
CA ASN A 128 14.35 0.11 2.70
C ASN A 128 13.25 -0.82 2.18
N CYS A 129 12.34 -1.22 3.06
CA CYS A 129 11.08 -1.87 2.71
C CYS A 129 9.95 -0.85 2.83
N GLN A 130 9.12 -0.73 1.79
CA GLN A 130 8.03 0.23 1.77
C GLN A 130 6.77 -0.34 1.12
N LEU A 131 5.60 0.16 1.52
CA LEU A 131 4.36 -0.12 0.81
C LEU A 131 4.42 0.49 -0.60
N SER A 132 3.83 -0.20 -1.59
CA SER A 132 3.75 0.28 -2.97
C SER A 132 2.87 1.51 -3.12
N VAL A 133 1.96 1.74 -2.19
CA VAL A 133 1.04 2.89 -2.22
C VAL A 133 1.16 3.75 -0.95
N SER A 134 0.84 5.04 -1.09
CA SER A 134 0.55 5.95 0.02
C SER A 134 -0.85 6.51 -0.19
N VAL A 135 -1.77 6.11 0.66
CA VAL A 135 -3.14 6.62 0.64
C VAL A 135 -3.18 7.97 1.33
N ASP A 136 -4.05 8.86 0.86
CA ASP A 136 -4.28 10.16 1.51
C ASP A 136 -4.60 9.94 3.01
N PRO A 137 -3.83 10.57 3.93
CA PRO A 137 -4.05 10.45 5.36
C PRO A 137 -5.48 10.78 5.81
N LYS A 138 -6.15 11.71 5.14
CA LYS A 138 -7.55 12.06 5.43
C LYS A 138 -8.48 10.87 5.24
N LYS A 139 -8.29 10.09 4.17
CA LYS A 139 -9.08 8.87 3.95
C LYS A 139 -8.86 7.81 5.02
N MET A 140 -7.67 7.77 5.61
CA MET A 140 -7.31 6.76 6.60
C MET A 140 -7.66 7.17 8.03
N PHE A 141 -7.55 8.46 8.38
CA PHE A 141 -7.50 8.89 9.76
C PHE A 141 -8.61 9.87 10.18
N ASP A 142 -9.34 10.52 9.25
CA ASP A 142 -10.41 11.46 9.64
C ASP A 142 -11.54 10.79 10.43
N ASN A 143 -11.79 9.50 10.17
CA ASN A 143 -12.79 8.68 10.88
C ASN A 143 -12.17 7.40 11.46
N TYR A 144 -10.98 7.52 12.05
CA TYR A 144 -10.25 6.37 12.57
C TYR A 144 -10.85 5.89 13.89
N LEU A 145 -11.51 4.73 13.86
CA LEU A 145 -12.26 4.20 15.00
C LEU A 145 -11.41 3.44 16.02
N TYR A 146 -10.18 3.07 15.67
CA TYR A 146 -9.33 2.28 16.55
C TYR A 146 -8.64 3.15 17.60
N THR A 147 -8.83 2.82 18.89
CA THR A 147 -8.13 3.44 20.02
C THR A 147 -7.22 2.40 20.70
N SER A 148 -5.93 2.71 20.77
CA SER A 148 -4.93 1.78 21.32
C SER A 148 -5.11 1.53 22.81
N SER A 149 -5.66 2.51 23.55
CA SER A 149 -5.90 2.38 25.00
C SER A 149 -6.99 1.38 25.38
N THR A 150 -7.78 0.87 24.43
CA THR A 150 -8.77 -0.19 24.73
C THR A 150 -8.10 -1.50 25.11
N SER A 151 -6.88 -1.77 24.65
CA SER A 151 -6.12 -2.97 24.94
C SER A 151 -5.35 -2.89 26.26
N GLN A 152 -5.67 -3.76 27.22
CA GLN A 152 -4.91 -3.85 28.48
C GLN A 152 -3.44 -4.23 28.23
N VAL A 153 -3.18 -5.08 27.24
CA VAL A 153 -1.82 -5.49 26.86
C VAL A 153 -1.01 -4.28 26.39
N PHE A 154 -1.57 -3.43 25.55
CA PHE A 154 -0.91 -2.19 25.11
C PHE A 154 -0.66 -1.23 26.28
N ARG A 155 -1.64 -1.01 27.13
CA ARG A 155 -1.43 -0.17 28.33
C ARG A 155 -0.27 -0.65 29.18
N ASN A 156 -0.22 -1.95 29.49
CA ASN A 156 0.86 -2.53 30.29
C ASN A 156 2.22 -2.43 29.56
N HIS A 157 2.24 -2.65 28.25
CA HIS A 157 3.44 -2.49 27.43
C HIS A 157 4.01 -1.06 27.55
N PHE A 158 3.20 -0.03 27.37
CA PHE A 158 3.66 1.36 27.43
C PHE A 158 4.03 1.81 28.85
N ILE A 159 3.37 1.31 29.88
CA ILE A 159 3.79 1.53 31.28
C ILE A 159 5.20 0.98 31.50
N ASN A 160 5.46 -0.25 31.06
CA ASN A 160 6.77 -0.88 31.20
C ASN A 160 7.83 -0.19 30.32
N ALA A 161 7.48 0.19 29.11
CA ALA A 161 8.36 0.94 28.20
C ALA A 161 8.77 2.29 28.79
N ALA A 162 7.82 3.06 29.32
CA ALA A 162 8.10 4.35 29.95
C ALA A 162 9.06 4.21 31.14
N LYS A 163 8.85 3.23 32.02
CA LYS A 163 9.77 2.94 33.15
C LYS A 163 11.16 2.54 32.64
N LYS A 164 11.22 1.64 31.67
CA LYS A 164 12.47 1.13 31.09
C LYS A 164 13.27 2.28 30.44
N TYR A 165 12.67 3.01 29.52
CA TYR A 165 13.37 4.07 28.78
C TYR A 165 13.74 5.26 29.68
N SER A 166 12.91 5.60 30.66
CA SER A 166 13.26 6.65 31.63
C SER A 166 14.56 6.32 32.38
N LYS A 167 14.77 5.04 32.71
CA LYS A 167 15.97 4.56 33.42
C LYS A 167 17.15 4.42 32.46
N GLU A 168 17.00 3.70 31.35
CA GLU A 168 18.08 3.38 30.41
C GLU A 168 18.67 4.64 29.75
N LEU A 169 17.80 5.57 29.34
CA LEU A 169 18.20 6.83 28.72
C LEU A 169 18.49 7.93 29.75
N LYS A 170 18.40 7.63 31.04
CA LYS A 170 18.62 8.59 32.15
C LYS A 170 17.84 9.89 31.95
N LEU A 171 16.56 9.77 31.56
CA LEU A 171 15.72 10.93 31.23
C LEU A 171 15.53 11.84 32.46
N ASN A 172 15.62 13.16 32.21
CA ASN A 172 15.40 14.19 33.22
C ASN A 172 13.96 14.70 33.12
N LYS A 173 13.17 14.54 34.18
CA LYS A 173 11.75 14.92 34.22
C LYS A 173 11.46 16.39 33.93
N LYS A 174 12.43 17.29 34.17
CA LYS A 174 12.29 18.72 33.93
C LYS A 174 12.84 19.20 32.59
N LYS A 175 13.79 18.45 31.98
CA LYS A 175 14.53 18.87 30.78
C LYS A 175 14.27 17.99 29.55
N SER A 176 13.93 16.70 29.74
CA SER A 176 13.72 15.81 28.61
C SER A 176 12.35 16.05 27.98
N LEU A 177 12.32 16.11 26.64
CA LEU A 177 11.12 16.18 25.83
C LEU A 177 10.80 14.76 25.33
N ILE A 178 9.56 14.33 25.51
CA ILE A 178 9.03 13.07 25.00
C ILE A 178 8.06 13.39 23.87
N ILE A 179 8.32 12.86 22.70
CA ILE A 179 7.46 13.02 21.52
C ILE A 179 7.05 11.63 21.02
N ASP A 180 5.77 11.45 20.79
CA ASP A 180 5.20 10.25 20.19
C ASP A 180 4.57 10.65 18.84
N VAL A 181 5.19 10.17 17.75
CA VAL A 181 4.75 10.48 16.37
C VAL A 181 3.65 9.50 15.98
N GLY A 182 2.46 10.00 15.67
CA GLY A 182 1.28 9.16 15.41
C GLY A 182 0.65 8.60 16.68
N SER A 183 0.62 9.39 17.72
CA SER A 183 0.30 9.03 19.12
C SER A 183 -1.09 8.37 19.34
N ASN A 184 -1.94 8.28 18.32
CA ASN A 184 -3.32 7.79 18.40
C ASN A 184 -4.09 8.52 19.52
N ASP A 185 -4.41 7.83 20.63
CA ASP A 185 -5.11 8.37 21.80
C ASP A 185 -4.17 8.74 22.99
N GLY A 186 -2.86 8.81 22.74
CA GLY A 186 -1.85 9.21 23.72
C GLY A 186 -1.49 8.11 24.74
N VAL A 187 -1.85 6.87 24.50
CA VAL A 187 -1.61 5.73 25.42
C VAL A 187 -0.13 5.56 25.78
N ALA A 188 0.79 5.88 24.85
CA ALA A 188 2.22 5.78 25.11
C ALA A 188 2.77 6.97 25.92
N LEU A 189 2.18 8.16 25.80
CA LEU A 189 2.61 9.36 26.53
C LEU A 189 2.10 9.41 27.99
N LYS A 190 0.91 8.89 28.24
CA LYS A 190 0.28 8.90 29.55
C LYS A 190 1.18 8.36 30.67
N PRO A 191 1.87 7.22 30.54
CA PRO A 191 2.78 6.72 31.56
C PRO A 191 3.96 7.65 31.88
N PHE A 192 4.49 8.39 30.90
CA PHE A 192 5.54 9.38 31.16
C PHE A 192 5.03 10.55 31.99
N ILE A 193 3.78 11.00 31.75
CA ILE A 193 3.13 12.03 32.58
C ILE A 193 2.97 11.53 34.01
N GLU A 194 2.52 10.28 34.19
CA GLU A 194 2.37 9.64 35.52
C GLU A 194 3.71 9.47 36.24
N LEU A 195 4.82 9.29 35.53
CA LEU A 195 6.18 9.31 36.06
C LEU A 195 6.69 10.70 36.42
N GLY A 196 5.93 11.77 36.12
CA GLY A 196 6.24 13.16 36.45
C GLY A 196 7.03 13.91 35.37
N PHE A 197 7.03 13.45 34.13
CA PHE A 197 7.52 14.27 33.01
C PHE A 197 6.49 15.37 32.70
N LYS A 198 6.98 16.53 32.25
CA LYS A 198 6.09 17.66 31.89
C LYS A 198 5.26 17.33 30.64
N LYS A 199 4.04 17.88 30.61
CA LYS A 199 3.17 17.86 29.42
C LYS A 199 3.75 18.77 28.33
#